data_d96ca0c67c6e2c134b9d9c5d5212ea4d
#
_entry.id   d96ca0c67c6e2c134b9d9c5d5212ea4d
#
_cell.length_a   1.000
_cell.length_b   1.000
_cell.length_c   1.000
_cell.angle_alpha   90.00
_cell.angle_beta   90.00
_cell.angle_gamma   90.00
#
_symmetry.space_group_name_H-M   'P 1'
#
loop_
_entity.id
_entity.type
_entity.pdbx_description
1 polymer ?
#
loop_
_entity_poly.entity_id
_entity_poly.type
_entity_poly.pdbx_seq_one_letter_code
_entity_poly.pdbx_strand_id
1 'polypeptide(L)'
;MIKSPVRLTAAVLAAGLIGVGGPVAYGALGNEAPSERAGAAYLETSLFFGTAMPGGGEPVSDEQFHAFVDEVVTPQFPAGLTVQDGYGQYRDVHGVIEREKSFELVLLYPVAEYDANDPKIEGIREEYKKRFVQESVARVDDRTAVDF
;
A
#
# COMPACT_ATOMS: atom_id res chain seq x y z
N MET A 1 -57.91 -3.98 50.25
CA MET A 1 -57.08 -2.95 50.94
C MET A 1 -55.89 -2.70 50.07
N ILE A 2 -56.00 -1.84 49.12
CA ILE A 2 -55.68 -0.40 49.02
C ILE A 2 -54.37 -0.04 49.72
N LYS A 3 -53.36 0.28 48.85
CA LYS A 3 -52.58 1.53 48.95
C LYS A 3 -51.59 1.63 47.82
N SER A 4 -51.87 2.57 46.94
CA SER A 4 -50.83 3.22 46.12
C SER A 4 -50.02 4.17 46.99
N PRO A 5 -48.78 4.44 46.60
CA PRO A 5 -48.40 5.82 46.69
C PRO A 5 -47.46 6.30 45.56
N VAL A 6 -47.76 7.46 45.17
CA VAL A 6 -46.99 8.70 45.12
C VAL A 6 -45.80 8.77 44.13
N ARG A 7 -46.09 9.51 43.09
CA ARG A 7 -45.11 10.11 42.17
C ARG A 7 -44.40 11.27 42.87
N LEU A 8 -43.07 11.29 42.86
CA LEU A 8 -42.29 12.48 43.16
C LEU A 8 -41.72 13.00 41.85
N THR A 9 -42.24 14.13 41.43
CA THR A 9 -41.65 15.03 40.42
C THR A 9 -40.63 15.93 41.13
N ALA A 10 -39.37 15.85 40.71
CA ALA A 10 -38.36 16.82 41.10
C ALA A 10 -38.10 17.73 39.93
N ALA A 11 -38.57 18.95 40.01
CA ALA A 11 -38.20 20.04 39.16
C ALA A 11 -36.86 20.60 39.64
N VAL A 12 -35.87 20.66 38.72
CA VAL A 12 -34.62 21.37 38.97
C VAL A 12 -34.65 22.66 38.15
N LEU A 13 -34.67 23.76 38.84
CA LEU A 13 -34.54 25.12 38.35
C LEU A 13 -33.12 25.34 37.81
N ALA A 14 -33.00 25.84 36.59
CA ALA A 14 -31.77 26.34 36.02
C ALA A 14 -31.51 27.75 36.60
N ALA A 15 -30.40 27.95 37.29
CA ALA A 15 -29.87 29.27 37.60
C ALA A 15 -28.78 29.59 36.57
N GLY A 16 -29.03 30.63 35.81
CA GLY A 16 -28.06 31.18 34.86
C GLY A 16 -26.89 31.87 35.57
N LEU A 17 -25.70 31.64 35.07
CA LEU A 17 -24.54 32.47 35.34
C LEU A 17 -23.98 32.92 33.99
N ILE A 18 -24.08 34.20 33.77
CA ILE A 18 -23.41 34.90 32.66
C ILE A 18 -21.95 35.01 33.02
N GLY A 19 -21.12 34.18 32.41
CA GLY A 19 -19.66 34.29 32.45
C GLY A 19 -19.18 34.70 31.07
N VAL A 20 -18.72 35.95 30.96
CA VAL A 20 -17.99 36.45 29.81
C VAL A 20 -16.59 35.84 29.84
N GLY A 21 -16.37 34.81 29.09
CA GLY A 21 -15.08 34.20 28.89
C GLY A 21 -15.29 33.08 27.85
N GLY A 22 -15.11 33.43 26.57
CA GLY A 22 -15.26 32.50 25.51
C GLY A 22 -14.30 31.32 25.65
N PRO A 23 -14.77 30.07 25.76
CA PRO A 23 -13.92 28.94 25.41
C PRO A 23 -13.67 29.06 23.92
N VAL A 24 -12.42 29.34 23.55
CA VAL A 24 -11.95 28.95 22.21
C VAL A 24 -12.31 27.45 22.09
N ALA A 25 -13.38 27.22 21.38
CA ALA A 25 -13.63 25.89 20.85
C ALA A 25 -12.42 25.54 19.99
N TYR A 26 -11.47 24.87 20.59
CA TYR A 26 -10.61 23.96 19.84
C TYR A 26 -11.58 22.89 19.36
N GLY A 27 -12.18 23.32 18.23
CA GLY A 27 -13.16 22.52 17.53
C GLY A 27 -12.63 21.13 17.44
N ALA A 28 -13.48 20.23 17.70
CA ALA A 28 -13.45 18.96 17.07
C ALA A 28 -12.87 19.13 15.67
N LEU A 29 -11.55 18.94 15.55
CA LEU A 29 -11.01 18.38 14.33
C LEU A 29 -11.71 17.04 14.28
N GLY A 30 -12.79 17.04 13.49
CA GLY A 30 -13.62 15.91 13.36
C GLY A 30 -12.72 14.72 13.09
N ASN A 31 -12.92 13.71 13.86
CA ASN A 31 -12.66 12.36 13.43
C ASN A 31 -13.64 12.17 12.25
N GLU A 32 -13.34 12.77 11.12
CA GLU A 32 -13.93 12.39 9.87
C GLU A 32 -13.52 10.93 9.74
N ALA A 33 -14.45 10.04 9.97
CA ALA A 33 -14.30 8.66 9.58
C ALA A 33 -13.78 8.71 8.14
N PRO A 34 -12.70 7.98 7.80
CA PRO A 34 -12.15 8.01 6.48
C PRO A 34 -13.33 7.86 5.52
N SER A 35 -13.59 8.86 4.69
CA SER A 35 -14.66 8.78 3.69
C SER A 35 -14.43 7.45 2.98
N GLU A 36 -15.43 6.56 2.97
CA GLU A 36 -15.34 5.33 2.19
C GLU A 36 -14.96 5.79 0.78
N ARG A 37 -13.73 5.49 0.39
CA ARG A 37 -13.26 5.84 -0.94
C ARG A 37 -14.14 5.08 -1.91
N ALA A 38 -14.72 5.80 -2.86
CA ALA A 38 -15.40 5.15 -3.97
C ALA A 38 -14.43 4.19 -4.66
N GLY A 39 -14.86 2.96 -4.90
CA GLY A 39 -14.06 1.93 -5.54
C GLY A 39 -14.10 0.59 -4.81
N ALA A 40 -13.73 -0.46 -5.52
CA ALA A 40 -13.60 -1.79 -4.95
C ALA A 40 -12.31 -1.92 -4.12
N ALA A 41 -12.32 -2.80 -3.12
CA ALA A 41 -11.14 -3.09 -2.30
C ALA A 41 -10.14 -3.92 -3.09
N TYR A 42 -8.97 -3.35 -3.34
CA TYR A 42 -7.85 -3.96 -4.06
C TYR A 42 -6.59 -4.01 -3.21
N LEU A 43 -5.67 -4.86 -3.64
CA LEU A 43 -4.26 -4.78 -3.27
C LEU A 43 -3.49 -4.19 -4.44
N GLU A 44 -2.61 -3.28 -4.11
CA GLU A 44 -1.53 -2.82 -4.96
C GLU A 44 -0.26 -3.51 -4.50
N THR A 45 0.35 -4.30 -5.37
CA THR A 45 1.66 -4.90 -5.11
C THR A 45 2.68 -4.26 -6.02
N SER A 46 3.67 -3.60 -5.43
CA SER A 46 4.84 -3.08 -6.13
C SER A 46 6.03 -4.01 -5.94
N LEU A 47 6.67 -4.39 -7.06
CA LEU A 47 7.91 -5.15 -7.08
C LEU A 47 9.03 -4.26 -7.64
N PHE A 48 10.15 -4.21 -6.93
CA PHE A 48 11.30 -3.38 -7.31
C PHE A 48 12.45 -4.27 -7.76
N PHE A 49 12.86 -4.10 -9.00
CA PHE A 49 13.87 -4.89 -9.68
C PHE A 49 15.12 -4.07 -9.92
N GLY A 50 16.25 -4.47 -9.32
CA GLY A 50 17.57 -3.94 -9.66
C GLY A 50 18.04 -4.50 -10.99
N THR A 51 18.96 -3.81 -11.64
CA THR A 51 19.53 -4.23 -12.93
C THR A 51 21.02 -4.53 -12.85
N ALA A 52 21.74 -4.03 -11.85
CA ALA A 52 23.17 -4.25 -11.72
C ALA A 52 23.50 -5.73 -11.54
N MET A 53 24.50 -6.21 -12.26
CA MET A 53 24.95 -7.60 -12.17
C MET A 53 25.96 -7.74 -11.02
N PRO A 54 25.74 -8.67 -10.06
CA PRO A 54 26.69 -8.94 -9.00
C PRO A 54 28.06 -9.34 -9.57
N GLY A 55 29.13 -8.71 -9.09
CA GLY A 55 30.48 -8.96 -9.57
C GLY A 55 30.88 -8.22 -10.85
N GLY A 56 30.03 -7.32 -11.34
CA GLY A 56 30.24 -6.55 -12.55
C GLY A 56 29.72 -7.26 -13.81
N GLY A 57 29.53 -6.52 -14.87
CA GLY A 57 28.98 -6.98 -16.14
C GLY A 57 27.96 -6.00 -16.67
N GLU A 58 27.39 -6.32 -17.83
CA GLU A 58 26.33 -5.51 -18.41
C GLU A 58 25.08 -5.62 -17.55
N PRO A 59 24.46 -4.49 -17.17
CA PRO A 59 23.19 -4.49 -16.46
C PRO A 59 22.07 -5.16 -17.28
N VAL A 60 21.03 -5.62 -16.60
CA VAL A 60 19.80 -6.08 -17.26
C VAL A 60 19.27 -4.95 -18.14
N SER A 61 19.16 -5.20 -19.45
CA SER A 61 18.66 -4.20 -20.40
C SER A 61 17.14 -4.08 -20.37
N ASP A 62 16.62 -2.99 -20.94
CA ASP A 62 15.18 -2.77 -21.07
C ASP A 62 14.50 -3.90 -21.85
N GLU A 63 15.14 -4.34 -22.94
CA GLU A 63 14.63 -5.45 -23.75
C GLU A 63 14.57 -6.76 -22.97
N GLN A 64 15.59 -7.04 -22.15
CA GLN A 64 15.61 -8.23 -21.31
C GLN A 64 14.54 -8.18 -20.23
N PHE A 65 14.35 -7.01 -19.60
CA PHE A 65 13.31 -6.85 -18.61
C PHE A 65 11.91 -6.97 -19.22
N HIS A 66 11.67 -6.31 -20.36
CA HIS A 66 10.37 -6.42 -21.05
C HIS A 66 10.09 -7.85 -21.52
N ALA A 67 11.09 -8.57 -22.04
CA ALA A 67 10.94 -9.98 -22.39
C ALA A 67 10.59 -10.83 -21.15
N PHE A 68 11.20 -10.55 -19.99
CA PHE A 68 10.83 -11.21 -18.74
C PHE A 68 9.37 -10.92 -18.35
N VAL A 69 8.91 -9.68 -18.47
CA VAL A 69 7.51 -9.31 -18.20
C VAL A 69 6.56 -10.06 -19.12
N ASP A 70 6.86 -10.12 -20.42
CA ASP A 70 6.03 -10.78 -21.41
C ASP A 70 5.95 -12.29 -21.17
N GLU A 71 7.06 -12.92 -20.83
CA GLU A 71 7.16 -14.37 -20.68
C GLU A 71 6.68 -14.89 -19.32
N VAL A 72 6.93 -14.13 -18.26
CA VAL A 72 6.76 -14.62 -16.89
C VAL A 72 5.61 -13.92 -16.17
N VAL A 73 5.46 -12.61 -16.30
CA VAL A 73 4.50 -11.85 -15.52
C VAL A 73 3.13 -11.81 -16.19
N THR A 74 3.09 -11.37 -17.45
CA THR A 74 1.84 -11.17 -18.20
C THR A 74 0.95 -12.42 -18.25
N PRO A 75 1.49 -13.66 -18.43
CA PRO A 75 0.64 -14.85 -18.41
C PRO A 75 -0.03 -15.13 -17.07
N GLN A 76 0.55 -14.64 -15.97
CA GLN A 76 0.01 -14.82 -14.61
C GLN A 76 -0.93 -13.70 -14.20
N PHE A 77 -0.75 -12.50 -14.77
CA PHE A 77 -1.55 -11.29 -14.51
C PHE A 77 -2.06 -10.67 -15.82
N PRO A 78 -2.88 -11.41 -16.59
CA PRO A 78 -3.35 -10.95 -17.90
C PRO A 78 -4.33 -9.78 -17.84
N ALA A 79 -4.87 -9.47 -16.66
CA ALA A 79 -5.79 -8.33 -16.48
C ALA A 79 -5.08 -6.98 -16.58
N GLY A 80 -3.76 -6.96 -16.43
CA GLY A 80 -2.94 -5.77 -16.59
C GLY A 80 -1.88 -5.61 -15.51
N LEU A 81 -0.88 -4.83 -15.84
CA LEU A 81 0.22 -4.43 -15.00
C LEU A 81 0.77 -3.09 -15.48
N THR A 82 1.52 -2.41 -14.63
CA THR A 82 2.25 -1.21 -15.02
C THR A 82 3.73 -1.40 -14.72
N VAL A 83 4.59 -1.00 -15.66
CA VAL A 83 6.04 -0.92 -15.45
C VAL A 83 6.46 0.54 -15.44
N GLN A 84 7.27 0.90 -14.47
CA GLN A 84 7.86 2.23 -14.35
C GLN A 84 9.38 2.12 -14.28
N ASP A 85 10.06 3.05 -14.93
CA ASP A 85 11.50 3.22 -14.79
C ASP A 85 11.83 3.86 -13.45
N GLY A 86 12.83 3.32 -12.78
CA GLY A 86 13.33 3.82 -11.52
C GLY A 86 14.84 4.04 -11.53
N TYR A 87 15.31 4.70 -10.48
CA TYR A 87 16.72 4.91 -10.23
C TYR A 87 17.02 4.45 -8.81
N GLY A 88 17.79 3.36 -8.71
CA GLY A 88 18.24 2.78 -7.46
C GLY A 88 19.56 3.40 -6.99
N GLN A 89 19.66 3.68 -5.70
CA GLN A 89 20.91 4.11 -5.06
C GLN A 89 21.01 3.58 -3.65
N TYR A 90 22.13 2.99 -3.34
CA TYR A 90 22.44 2.55 -1.98
C TYR A 90 23.93 2.72 -1.66
N ARG A 91 24.27 2.68 -0.39
CA ARG A 91 25.67 2.68 0.05
C ARG A 91 26.07 1.25 0.43
N ASP A 92 27.11 0.74 -0.23
CA ASP A 92 27.65 -0.58 0.06
C ASP A 92 28.41 -0.65 1.41
N VAL A 93 28.88 -1.84 1.76
CA VAL A 93 29.64 -2.09 3.00
C VAL A 93 31.00 -1.40 3.04
N HIS A 94 31.49 -0.93 1.90
CA HIS A 94 32.76 -0.20 1.77
C HIS A 94 32.56 1.32 1.79
N GLY A 95 31.31 1.79 1.92
CA GLY A 95 30.95 3.21 1.94
C GLY A 95 30.85 3.84 0.56
N VAL A 96 30.90 3.03 -0.52
CA VAL A 96 30.74 3.49 -1.89
C VAL A 96 29.24 3.62 -2.22
N ILE A 97 28.88 4.69 -2.93
CA ILE A 97 27.51 4.88 -3.41
C ILE A 97 27.39 4.16 -4.76
N GLU A 98 26.63 3.08 -4.73
CA GLU A 98 26.24 2.33 -5.92
C GLU A 98 24.96 2.91 -6.52
N ARG A 99 24.88 2.94 -7.83
CA ARG A 99 23.78 3.51 -8.61
C ARG A 99 23.42 2.57 -9.74
N GLU A 100 22.13 2.36 -9.92
CA GLU A 100 21.64 1.48 -10.98
C GLU A 100 20.31 1.97 -11.52
N LYS A 101 20.00 1.62 -12.77
CA LYS A 101 18.63 1.63 -13.25
C LYS A 101 17.84 0.57 -12.49
N SER A 102 16.58 0.87 -12.21
CA SER A 102 15.66 -0.10 -11.62
C SER A 102 14.32 -0.04 -12.34
N PHE A 103 13.51 -1.08 -12.15
CA PHE A 103 12.13 -1.10 -12.61
C PHE A 103 11.21 -1.31 -11.44
N GLU A 104 10.09 -0.62 -11.44
CA GLU A 104 8.95 -0.91 -10.57
C GLU A 104 7.84 -1.54 -11.41
N LEU A 105 7.35 -2.69 -10.97
CA LEU A 105 6.21 -3.36 -11.57
C LEU A 105 5.05 -3.32 -10.57
N VAL A 106 3.94 -2.72 -10.99
CA VAL A 106 2.75 -2.53 -10.19
C VAL A 106 1.65 -3.47 -10.66
N LEU A 107 1.11 -4.25 -9.73
CA LEU A 107 -0.02 -5.15 -9.92
C LEU A 107 -1.20 -4.67 -9.09
N LEU A 108 -2.39 -4.64 -9.68
CA LEU A 108 -3.64 -4.34 -8.99
C LEU A 108 -4.58 -5.55 -9.10
N TYR A 109 -5.03 -6.08 -7.96
CA TYR A 109 -5.94 -7.20 -7.92
C TYR A 109 -6.87 -7.14 -6.71
N PRO A 110 -8.08 -7.73 -6.79
CA PRO A 110 -9.01 -7.76 -5.66
C PRO A 110 -8.40 -8.36 -4.41
N VAL A 111 -8.67 -7.79 -3.23
CA VAL A 111 -8.18 -8.33 -1.95
C VAL A 111 -8.55 -9.80 -1.77
N ALA A 112 -9.70 -10.23 -2.29
CA ALA A 112 -10.15 -11.62 -2.20
C ALA A 112 -9.26 -12.61 -2.98
N GLU A 113 -8.42 -12.13 -3.88
CA GLU A 113 -7.52 -12.95 -4.69
C GLU A 113 -6.10 -13.05 -4.11
N TYR A 114 -5.87 -12.49 -2.93
CA TYR A 114 -4.54 -12.47 -2.30
C TYR A 114 -3.90 -13.86 -2.24
N ASP A 115 -4.58 -14.83 -1.65
CA ASP A 115 -4.04 -16.18 -1.45
C ASP A 115 -3.72 -16.89 -2.78
N ALA A 116 -4.46 -16.59 -3.84
CA ALA A 116 -4.23 -17.15 -5.18
C ALA A 116 -3.08 -16.45 -5.92
N ASN A 117 -2.86 -15.17 -5.65
CA ASN A 117 -1.84 -14.37 -6.33
C ASN A 117 -0.50 -14.34 -5.59
N ASP A 118 -0.48 -14.51 -4.27
CA ASP A 118 0.73 -14.51 -3.48
C ASP A 118 1.80 -15.50 -4.00
N PRO A 119 1.52 -16.80 -4.24
CA PRO A 119 2.52 -17.72 -4.78
C PRO A 119 2.99 -17.37 -6.21
N LYS A 120 2.14 -16.72 -7.02
CA LYS A 120 2.53 -16.25 -8.35
C LYS A 120 3.55 -15.10 -8.24
N ILE A 121 3.28 -14.14 -7.34
CA ILE A 121 4.17 -13.00 -7.09
C ILE A 121 5.52 -13.49 -6.58
N GLU A 122 5.53 -14.42 -5.63
CA GLU A 122 6.78 -15.02 -5.15
C GLU A 122 7.52 -15.76 -6.28
N GLY A 123 6.81 -16.48 -7.12
CA GLY A 123 7.39 -17.15 -8.30
C GLY A 123 8.05 -16.17 -9.28
N ILE A 124 7.44 -15.02 -9.52
CA ILE A 124 8.00 -13.94 -10.35
C ILE A 124 9.32 -13.43 -9.75
N ARG A 125 9.33 -13.17 -8.44
CA ARG A 125 10.52 -12.69 -7.73
C ARG A 125 11.67 -13.70 -7.80
N GLU A 126 11.40 -14.98 -7.56
CA GLU A 126 12.39 -16.05 -7.62
C GLU A 126 12.93 -16.26 -9.05
N GLU A 127 12.06 -16.21 -10.06
CA GLU A 127 12.50 -16.37 -11.46
C GLU A 127 13.39 -15.21 -11.91
N TYR A 128 13.07 -13.96 -11.51
CA TYR A 128 13.93 -12.82 -11.81
C TYR A 128 15.30 -12.97 -11.16
N LYS A 129 15.34 -13.29 -9.88
CA LYS A 129 16.60 -13.51 -9.13
C LYS A 129 17.46 -14.59 -9.80
N LYS A 130 16.83 -15.69 -10.20
CA LYS A 130 17.52 -16.79 -10.86
C LYS A 130 18.02 -16.42 -12.26
N ARG A 131 17.16 -15.78 -13.08
CA ARG A 131 17.45 -15.45 -14.48
C ARG A 131 18.56 -14.40 -14.60
N PHE A 132 18.55 -13.41 -13.72
CA PHE A 132 19.45 -12.26 -13.77
C PHE A 132 20.45 -12.21 -12.60
N VAL A 133 20.61 -13.30 -11.90
CA VAL A 133 21.59 -13.44 -10.79
C VAL A 133 21.43 -12.32 -9.75
N GLN A 134 20.20 -11.94 -9.43
CA GLN A 134 19.92 -10.88 -8.48
C GLN A 134 19.77 -11.43 -7.05
N GLU A 135 20.24 -10.68 -6.05
CA GLU A 135 20.15 -11.10 -4.64
C GLU A 135 18.72 -10.97 -4.10
N SER A 136 18.02 -9.94 -4.54
CA SER A 136 16.67 -9.63 -4.03
C SER A 136 15.80 -8.92 -5.06
N VAL A 137 14.49 -9.05 -4.87
CA VAL A 137 13.46 -8.19 -5.46
C VAL A 137 12.59 -7.74 -4.30
N ALA A 138 12.53 -6.44 -4.04
CA ALA A 138 11.69 -5.92 -2.97
C ALA A 138 10.21 -6.02 -3.37
N ARG A 139 9.35 -6.27 -2.37
CA ARG A 139 7.90 -6.34 -2.52
C ARG A 139 7.25 -5.42 -1.50
N VAL A 140 6.29 -4.64 -1.95
CA VAL A 140 5.42 -3.80 -1.10
C VAL A 140 3.98 -4.14 -1.46
N ASP A 141 3.17 -4.41 -0.46
CA ASP A 141 1.74 -4.62 -0.61
C ASP A 141 0.99 -3.52 0.15
N ASP A 142 0.03 -2.87 -0.51
CA ASP A 142 -0.83 -1.87 0.11
C ASP A 142 -2.30 -2.11 -0.24
N ARG A 143 -3.19 -1.77 0.69
CA ARG A 143 -4.63 -1.84 0.46
C ARG A 143 -5.11 -0.53 -0.12
N THR A 144 -5.77 -0.61 -1.24
CA THR A 144 -6.26 0.56 -1.96
C THR A 144 -7.71 0.39 -2.41
N ALA A 145 -8.34 1.49 -2.77
CA ALA A 145 -9.64 1.48 -3.43
C ALA A 145 -9.42 1.84 -4.90
N VAL A 146 -9.93 1.01 -5.80
CA VAL A 146 -9.77 1.20 -7.24
C VAL A 146 -11.14 1.33 -7.89
N ASP A 147 -11.27 2.30 -8.77
CA ASP A 147 -12.44 2.56 -9.63
C ASP A 147 -11.96 2.59 -11.08
N PHE A 148 -12.52 1.71 -11.94
CA PHE A 148 -12.17 1.58 -13.35
C PHE A 148 -13.24 2.12 -14.27
#